data_749aa0fb451919ce729b2c80db8ad139
#
_entry.id   749aa0fb451919ce729b2c80db8ad139
#
_cell.length_a   1.000
_cell.length_b   1.000
_cell.length_c   1.000
_cell.angle_alpha   90.00
_cell.angle_beta   90.00
_cell.angle_gamma   90.00
#
_symmetry.space_group_name_H-M   'P 1'
#
loop_
_entity.id
_entity.type
_entity.pdbx_description
1 polymer ?
#
loop_
_entity_poly.entity_id
_entity_poly.type
_entity_poly.pdbx_seq_one_letter_code
_entity_poly.pdbx_strand_id
1 'polypeptide(L)'
;MAVVLLWSTTALVQGQQKRFTVMGLGDSITEGGSNFSSYLYPLWEQLYSAGYDFDFIGPRQSECRIGKLNHCGFSGKNVEFLAAKIDSIYSKYPADFVLLHAGHNHFSEENPVKGMIAAYRKIISSILLINPNATILMAQVVKSGKLPKYSYIPKLNKEIAKMVKALHNDHVVLVDQSKGFHWATMTIQDKVHPNRLGREQMANVWFAALGKLLMQPPHAYRVDRVAYKLLPSGESLYAHVFRPQGQAQHSAVAWFFAGGWKYGSPLQFYKESAYLASKGVLAVSFD
;
A
#
# COMPACT_ATOMS: atom_id res chain seq x y z
N MET A 1 10.71 13.80 62.63
CA MET A 1 10.36 12.65 61.77
C MET A 1 10.02 13.19 60.38
N ALA A 2 10.96 13.07 59.43
CA ALA A 2 10.77 13.57 58.05
C ALA A 2 10.36 12.37 57.18
N VAL A 3 9.15 12.48 56.58
CA VAL A 3 8.63 11.48 55.62
C VAL A 3 9.13 11.86 54.24
N VAL A 4 10.05 11.07 53.66
CA VAL A 4 10.55 11.21 52.31
C VAL A 4 9.60 10.37 51.42
N LEU A 5 8.73 11.03 50.64
CA LEU A 5 7.93 10.41 49.59
C LEU A 5 8.82 10.21 48.35
N LEU A 6 9.25 8.98 48.13
CA LEU A 6 9.89 8.56 46.88
C LEU A 6 8.80 8.39 45.79
N TRP A 7 8.75 9.32 44.85
CA TRP A 7 7.98 9.16 43.62
C TRP A 7 8.78 8.27 42.66
N SER A 8 8.36 7.03 42.51
CA SER A 8 8.87 6.17 41.45
C SER A 8 8.23 6.58 40.12
N THR A 9 8.94 7.32 39.30
CA THR A 9 8.58 7.52 37.89
C THR A 9 8.85 6.23 37.13
N THR A 10 7.85 5.39 36.97
CA THR A 10 7.88 4.34 35.96
C THR A 10 7.86 5.02 34.59
N ALA A 11 9.02 5.24 34.01
CA ALA A 11 9.12 5.57 32.59
C ALA A 11 8.55 4.38 31.82
N LEU A 12 7.37 4.57 31.24
CA LEU A 12 6.86 3.67 30.21
C LEU A 12 7.89 3.69 29.07
N VAL A 13 8.70 2.63 28.96
CA VAL A 13 9.51 2.38 27.78
C VAL A 13 8.51 2.16 26.64
N GLN A 14 8.21 3.23 25.91
CA GLN A 14 7.51 3.12 24.63
C GLN A 14 8.40 2.27 23.74
N GLY A 15 8.04 1.01 23.57
CA GLY A 15 8.71 0.12 22.64
C GLY A 15 8.74 0.79 21.28
N GLN A 16 9.94 1.10 20.80
CA GLN A 16 10.15 1.67 19.47
C GLN A 16 9.52 0.70 18.48
N GLN A 17 8.48 1.12 17.74
CA GLN A 17 7.83 0.28 16.75
C GLN A 17 8.89 -0.13 15.73
N LYS A 18 9.09 -1.44 15.56
CA LYS A 18 10.07 -1.97 14.61
C LYS A 18 9.67 -1.52 13.21
N ARG A 19 10.58 -0.83 12.52
CA ARG A 19 10.44 -0.50 11.10
C ARG A 19 10.30 -1.77 10.29
N PHE A 20 9.32 -1.81 9.38
CA PHE A 20 9.09 -2.95 8.50
C PHE A 20 9.23 -2.56 7.04
N THR A 21 9.44 -3.55 6.19
CA THR A 21 9.64 -3.38 4.76
C THR A 21 8.49 -3.99 3.96
N VAL A 22 8.08 -3.31 2.89
CA VAL A 22 7.00 -3.73 2.00
C VAL A 22 7.52 -3.78 0.56
N MET A 23 7.30 -4.89 -0.12
CA MET A 23 7.57 -5.04 -1.55
C MET A 23 6.26 -5.15 -2.33
N GLY A 24 5.97 -4.19 -3.21
CA GLY A 24 4.95 -4.37 -4.24
C GLY A 24 5.52 -5.20 -5.37
N LEU A 25 5.07 -6.45 -5.53
CA LEU A 25 5.51 -7.39 -6.56
C LEU A 25 4.40 -7.58 -7.60
N GLY A 26 4.67 -7.25 -8.87
CA GLY A 26 3.64 -7.37 -9.89
C GLY A 26 4.05 -6.92 -11.29
N ASP A 27 3.05 -6.56 -12.06
CA ASP A 27 3.15 -6.09 -13.43
C ASP A 27 3.06 -4.55 -13.55
N SER A 28 2.53 -4.04 -14.66
CA SER A 28 2.33 -2.60 -14.89
C SER A 28 1.41 -1.92 -13.87
N ILE A 29 0.44 -2.64 -13.32
CA ILE A 29 -0.48 -2.10 -12.30
C ILE A 29 0.29 -1.77 -11.01
N THR A 30 1.32 -2.55 -10.70
CA THR A 30 2.22 -2.31 -9.56
C THR A 30 3.29 -1.25 -9.89
N GLU A 31 3.86 -1.27 -11.11
CA GLU A 31 4.86 -0.30 -11.52
C GLU A 31 4.30 1.12 -11.65
N GLY A 32 3.11 1.25 -12.23
CA GLY A 32 2.58 2.52 -12.72
C GLY A 32 3.07 2.83 -14.14
N GLY A 33 2.65 3.97 -14.68
CA GLY A 33 3.00 4.41 -16.04
C GLY A 33 2.79 5.92 -16.21
N SER A 34 3.05 6.41 -17.41
CA SER A 34 2.92 7.85 -17.72
C SER A 34 1.49 8.40 -17.58
N ASN A 35 0.49 7.55 -17.85
CA ASN A 35 -0.92 7.94 -17.90
C ASN A 35 -1.72 7.49 -16.66
N PHE A 36 -1.09 6.77 -15.76
CA PHE A 36 -1.69 6.29 -14.51
C PHE A 36 -0.61 6.07 -13.47
N SER A 37 -0.94 6.24 -12.21
CA SER A 37 -0.01 5.95 -11.12
C SER A 37 -0.37 4.66 -10.39
N SER A 38 0.65 4.04 -9.79
CA SER A 38 0.50 2.83 -8.99
C SER A 38 -0.38 3.06 -7.75
N TYR A 39 -1.05 1.99 -7.30
CA TYR A 39 -1.74 1.93 -6.01
C TYR A 39 -0.76 2.05 -4.82
N LEU A 40 0.53 1.85 -5.02
CA LEU A 40 1.54 1.95 -3.96
C LEU A 40 1.64 3.36 -3.39
N TYR A 41 1.39 4.39 -4.21
CA TYR A 41 1.42 5.77 -3.74
C TYR A 41 0.31 6.07 -2.70
N PRO A 42 -0.99 5.91 -2.99
CA PRO A 42 -2.01 6.12 -1.97
C PRO A 42 -1.90 5.13 -0.80
N LEU A 43 -1.38 3.92 -0.99
CA LEU A 43 -1.08 3.01 0.11
C LEU A 43 0.03 3.56 1.02
N TRP A 44 1.09 4.13 0.43
CA TRP A 44 2.15 4.79 1.17
C TRP A 44 1.60 5.94 2.02
N GLU A 45 0.73 6.78 1.43
CA GLU A 45 0.08 7.88 2.17
C GLU A 45 -0.76 7.37 3.34
N GLN A 46 -1.52 6.30 3.14
CA GLN A 46 -2.36 5.70 4.19
C GLN A 46 -1.52 5.14 5.34
N LEU A 47 -0.47 4.39 5.04
CA LEU A 47 0.44 3.84 6.06
C LEU A 47 1.16 4.96 6.82
N TYR A 48 1.65 5.97 6.11
CA TYR A 48 2.31 7.12 6.71
C TYR A 48 1.35 7.93 7.58
N SER A 49 0.14 8.21 7.09
CA SER A 49 -0.91 8.92 7.83
C SER A 49 -1.37 8.14 9.07
N ALA A 50 -1.33 6.82 9.02
CA ALA A 50 -1.60 5.97 10.16
C ALA A 50 -0.43 5.89 11.15
N GLY A 51 0.74 6.47 10.82
CA GLY A 51 1.93 6.56 11.68
C GLY A 51 2.78 5.31 11.74
N TYR A 52 2.65 4.44 10.77
CA TYR A 52 3.55 3.30 10.65
C TYR A 52 4.96 3.74 10.24
N ASP A 53 5.97 3.08 10.79
CA ASP A 53 7.36 3.23 10.36
C ASP A 53 7.70 2.10 9.39
N PHE A 54 7.89 2.44 8.12
CA PHE A 54 8.06 1.46 7.04
C PHE A 54 8.87 2.00 5.86
N ASP A 55 9.38 1.09 5.04
CA ASP A 55 9.96 1.37 3.74
C ASP A 55 9.31 0.53 2.63
N PHE A 56 9.08 1.13 1.47
CA PHE A 56 8.90 0.38 0.25
C PHE A 56 10.26 0.03 -0.37
N ILE A 57 10.48 -1.25 -0.65
CA ILE A 57 11.73 -1.75 -1.22
C ILE A 57 11.52 -2.52 -2.52
N GLY A 58 12.56 -2.62 -3.33
CA GLY A 58 12.56 -3.33 -4.59
C GLY A 58 13.60 -2.78 -5.57
N PRO A 59 13.81 -3.47 -6.70
CA PRO A 59 14.86 -3.13 -7.67
C PRO A 59 14.51 -1.97 -8.60
N ARG A 60 13.28 -1.47 -8.57
CA ARG A 60 12.77 -0.44 -9.47
C ARG A 60 12.20 0.73 -8.70
N GLN A 61 12.06 1.86 -9.36
CA GLN A 61 11.47 3.08 -8.80
C GLN A 61 10.49 3.69 -9.80
N SER A 62 9.40 4.24 -9.28
CA SER A 62 8.47 5.07 -10.04
C SER A 62 8.31 6.43 -9.40
N GLU A 63 8.23 7.46 -10.23
CA GLU A 63 7.97 8.83 -9.81
C GLU A 63 6.52 8.96 -9.31
N CYS A 64 6.35 9.65 -8.22
CA CYS A 64 5.05 10.03 -7.70
C CYS A 64 5.14 11.39 -6.99
N ARG A 65 4.03 11.88 -6.49
CA ARG A 65 3.93 13.20 -5.88
C ARG A 65 4.87 13.43 -4.69
N ILE A 66 5.21 12.39 -3.97
CA ILE A 66 6.13 12.45 -2.81
C ILE A 66 7.60 12.16 -3.18
N GLY A 67 7.92 12.03 -4.46
CA GLY A 67 9.22 11.61 -4.96
C GLY A 67 9.21 10.21 -5.53
N LYS A 68 10.28 9.45 -5.37
CA LYS A 68 10.42 8.10 -5.92
C LYS A 68 10.00 7.04 -4.90
N LEU A 69 9.14 6.11 -5.34
CA LEU A 69 8.81 4.92 -4.56
C LEU A 69 9.47 3.67 -5.17
N ASN A 70 10.11 2.88 -4.31
CA ASN A 70 10.67 1.59 -4.70
C ASN A 70 9.58 0.54 -4.86
N HIS A 71 9.76 -0.38 -5.81
CA HIS A 71 8.84 -1.49 -6.08
C HIS A 71 9.51 -2.62 -6.85
N CYS A 72 8.79 -3.74 -7.00
CA CYS A 72 9.14 -4.88 -7.84
C CYS A 72 8.08 -5.11 -8.94
N GLY A 73 7.59 -4.03 -9.55
CA GLY A 73 6.65 -4.05 -10.67
C GLY A 73 7.38 -4.05 -12.01
N PHE A 74 6.91 -4.87 -12.96
CA PHE A 74 7.49 -4.99 -14.30
C PHE A 74 6.40 -4.89 -15.37
N SER A 75 6.31 -3.74 -16.01
CA SER A 75 5.32 -3.47 -17.05
C SER A 75 5.39 -4.47 -18.19
N GLY A 76 4.25 -4.98 -18.62
CA GLY A 76 4.13 -5.94 -19.73
C GLY A 76 4.62 -7.35 -19.41
N LYS A 77 5.08 -7.64 -18.18
CA LYS A 77 5.56 -8.97 -17.79
C LYS A 77 4.47 -9.78 -17.10
N ASN A 78 4.45 -11.07 -17.41
CA ASN A 78 3.53 -12.05 -16.81
C ASN A 78 4.11 -12.63 -15.49
N VAL A 79 3.33 -13.45 -14.82
CA VAL A 79 3.73 -14.02 -13.52
C VAL A 79 4.88 -15.02 -13.65
N GLU A 80 5.01 -15.71 -14.78
CA GLU A 80 6.10 -16.65 -15.05
C GLU A 80 7.44 -15.93 -15.16
N PHE A 81 7.48 -14.72 -15.74
CA PHE A 81 8.65 -13.86 -15.71
C PHE A 81 9.07 -13.53 -14.27
N LEU A 82 8.09 -13.18 -13.42
CA LEU A 82 8.37 -12.89 -12.01
C LEU A 82 8.92 -14.14 -11.30
N ALA A 83 8.33 -15.30 -11.54
CA ALA A 83 8.79 -16.57 -10.97
C ALA A 83 10.23 -16.94 -11.40
N ALA A 84 10.62 -16.59 -12.61
CA ALA A 84 11.99 -16.80 -13.10
C ALA A 84 13.03 -15.85 -12.48
N LYS A 85 12.60 -14.70 -11.95
CA LYS A 85 13.48 -13.66 -11.41
C LYS A 85 13.46 -13.53 -9.90
N ILE A 86 12.47 -14.11 -9.22
CA ILE A 86 12.22 -13.83 -7.81
C ILE A 86 13.39 -14.19 -6.90
N ASP A 87 14.07 -15.32 -7.13
CA ASP A 87 15.19 -15.76 -6.31
C ASP A 87 16.29 -14.69 -6.27
N SER A 88 16.70 -14.19 -7.45
CA SER A 88 17.76 -13.17 -7.56
C SER A 88 17.35 -11.79 -7.06
N ILE A 89 16.07 -11.44 -7.19
CA ILE A 89 15.54 -10.16 -6.72
C ILE A 89 15.35 -10.18 -5.21
N TYR A 90 14.66 -11.20 -4.70
CA TYR A 90 14.29 -11.24 -3.29
C TYR A 90 15.49 -11.45 -2.36
N SER A 91 16.55 -12.16 -2.83
CA SER A 91 17.81 -12.25 -2.10
C SER A 91 18.49 -10.89 -1.86
N LYS A 92 18.25 -9.91 -2.75
CA LYS A 92 18.80 -8.54 -2.63
C LYS A 92 17.86 -7.59 -1.88
N TYR A 93 16.57 -7.87 -1.92
CA TYR A 93 15.52 -7.03 -1.35
C TYR A 93 14.55 -7.87 -0.51
N PRO A 94 15.00 -8.53 0.57
CA PRO A 94 14.12 -9.33 1.42
C PRO A 94 13.17 -8.42 2.20
N ALA A 95 11.88 -8.51 1.89
CA ALA A 95 10.83 -7.71 2.51
C ALA A 95 10.14 -8.47 3.65
N ASP A 96 9.64 -7.76 4.67
CA ASP A 96 8.79 -8.36 5.70
C ASP A 96 7.39 -8.67 5.13
N PHE A 97 6.86 -7.80 4.25
CA PHE A 97 5.58 -7.97 3.58
C PHE A 97 5.73 -7.90 2.07
N VAL A 98 5.15 -8.86 1.36
CA VAL A 98 5.11 -8.88 -0.11
C VAL A 98 3.68 -8.77 -0.59
N LEU A 99 3.35 -7.70 -1.30
CA LEU A 99 2.04 -7.48 -1.93
C LEU A 99 2.10 -8.04 -3.35
N LEU A 100 1.69 -9.28 -3.55
CA LEU A 100 1.76 -9.96 -4.84
C LEU A 100 0.48 -9.74 -5.65
N HIS A 101 0.54 -8.83 -6.63
CA HIS A 101 -0.53 -8.57 -7.59
C HIS A 101 0.01 -8.67 -9.03
N ALA A 102 -0.10 -9.83 -9.62
CA ALA A 102 0.24 -10.10 -11.02
C ALA A 102 -0.78 -11.07 -11.59
N GLY A 103 -1.28 -10.86 -12.76
CA GLY A 103 -2.31 -11.74 -13.30
C GLY A 103 -2.79 -11.32 -14.68
N HIS A 104 -2.24 -10.24 -15.19
CA HIS A 104 -2.45 -9.76 -16.54
C HIS A 104 -1.30 -10.23 -17.46
N ASN A 105 -1.29 -9.74 -18.71
CA ASN A 105 -0.25 -10.01 -19.70
C ASN A 105 -0.20 -11.44 -20.27
N HIS A 106 -1.35 -12.13 -20.25
CA HIS A 106 -1.64 -13.33 -21.01
C HIS A 106 -2.81 -13.09 -21.97
N PHE A 107 -2.99 -14.03 -22.89
CA PHE A 107 -4.21 -14.11 -23.71
C PHE A 107 -5.05 -15.30 -23.26
N SER A 108 -6.37 -15.17 -23.38
CA SER A 108 -7.32 -16.21 -22.96
C SER A 108 -7.10 -17.53 -23.71
N GLU A 109 -6.72 -17.43 -24.97
CA GLU A 109 -6.47 -18.55 -25.88
C GLU A 109 -5.30 -19.43 -25.44
N GLU A 110 -4.37 -18.88 -24.66
CA GLU A 110 -3.22 -19.60 -24.09
C GLU A 110 -3.62 -20.57 -22.96
N ASN A 111 -4.86 -20.48 -22.46
CA ASN A 111 -5.30 -21.21 -21.27
C ASN A 111 -4.35 -21.06 -20.05
N PRO A 112 -3.96 -19.83 -19.68
CA PRO A 112 -2.74 -19.60 -18.91
C PRO A 112 -2.87 -20.00 -17.42
N VAL A 113 -4.07 -20.20 -16.90
CA VAL A 113 -4.34 -20.31 -15.46
C VAL A 113 -3.49 -21.38 -14.77
N LYS A 114 -3.30 -22.57 -15.40
CA LYS A 114 -2.51 -23.65 -14.81
C LYS A 114 -1.03 -23.26 -14.64
N GLY A 115 -0.44 -22.63 -15.67
CA GLY A 115 0.94 -22.12 -15.64
C GLY A 115 1.11 -21.03 -14.61
N MET A 116 0.17 -20.07 -14.56
CA MET A 116 0.18 -18.99 -13.58
C MET A 116 0.13 -19.49 -12.14
N ILE A 117 -0.70 -20.50 -11.84
CA ILE A 117 -0.76 -21.09 -10.49
C ILE A 117 0.55 -21.77 -10.11
N ALA A 118 1.21 -22.46 -11.06
CA ALA A 118 2.54 -23.04 -10.83
C ALA A 118 3.58 -21.93 -10.57
N ALA A 119 3.53 -20.83 -11.32
CA ALA A 119 4.42 -19.67 -11.13
C ALA A 119 4.22 -19.01 -9.76
N TYR A 120 2.97 -18.81 -9.30
CA TYR A 120 2.72 -18.29 -7.95
C TYR A 120 3.28 -19.19 -6.86
N ARG A 121 3.11 -20.53 -6.98
CA ARG A 121 3.70 -21.47 -6.02
C ARG A 121 5.22 -21.35 -5.97
N LYS A 122 5.88 -21.19 -7.13
CA LYS A 122 7.33 -20.98 -7.20
C LYS A 122 7.71 -19.66 -6.51
N ILE A 123 7.00 -18.57 -6.77
CA ILE A 123 7.27 -17.28 -6.12
C ILE A 123 7.14 -17.39 -4.61
N ILE A 124 6.05 -17.98 -4.12
CA ILE A 124 5.80 -18.15 -2.69
C ILE A 124 6.89 -18.99 -2.04
N SER A 125 7.23 -20.15 -2.63
CA SER A 125 8.26 -21.03 -2.09
C SER A 125 9.64 -20.37 -2.06
N SER A 126 10.00 -19.61 -3.10
CA SER A 126 11.27 -18.87 -3.17
C SER A 126 11.38 -17.80 -2.08
N ILE A 127 10.32 -17.01 -1.91
CA ILE A 127 10.27 -15.96 -0.88
C ILE A 127 10.44 -16.57 0.52
N LEU A 128 9.66 -17.59 0.84
CA LEU A 128 9.69 -18.23 2.16
C LEU A 128 10.97 -19.05 2.41
N LEU A 129 11.64 -19.53 1.37
CA LEU A 129 12.95 -20.15 1.50
C LEU A 129 14.03 -19.14 1.89
N ILE A 130 13.98 -17.93 1.31
CA ILE A 130 14.96 -16.85 1.57
C ILE A 130 14.65 -16.12 2.89
N ASN A 131 13.38 -15.84 3.16
CA ASN A 131 12.92 -15.19 4.39
C ASN A 131 11.69 -15.95 4.96
N PRO A 132 11.90 -16.92 5.85
CA PRO A 132 10.80 -17.70 6.44
C PRO A 132 9.79 -16.87 7.24
N ASN A 133 10.17 -15.66 7.67
CA ASN A 133 9.33 -14.77 8.45
C ASN A 133 8.54 -13.77 7.56
N ALA A 134 8.74 -13.78 6.25
CA ALA A 134 8.00 -12.93 5.34
C ALA A 134 6.52 -13.27 5.32
N THR A 135 5.66 -12.27 5.24
CA THR A 135 4.23 -12.47 4.98
C THR A 135 3.90 -12.06 3.56
N ILE A 136 3.34 -12.99 2.79
CA ILE A 136 2.93 -12.78 1.40
C ILE A 136 1.43 -12.55 1.34
N LEU A 137 1.04 -11.33 0.98
CA LEU A 137 -0.34 -10.97 0.72
C LEU A 137 -0.63 -11.27 -0.76
N MET A 138 -1.24 -12.42 -1.03
CA MET A 138 -1.54 -12.92 -2.37
C MET A 138 -2.86 -12.37 -2.87
N ALA A 139 -2.84 -11.57 -3.93
CA ALA A 139 -4.04 -10.97 -4.49
C ALA A 139 -4.85 -11.93 -5.38
N GLN A 140 -6.17 -11.97 -5.19
CA GLN A 140 -7.08 -12.16 -6.31
C GLN A 140 -7.06 -10.84 -7.10
N VAL A 141 -6.64 -10.90 -8.37
CA VAL A 141 -6.33 -9.69 -9.14
C VAL A 141 -7.57 -8.94 -9.61
N VAL A 142 -7.45 -7.65 -9.82
CA VAL A 142 -8.53 -6.81 -10.34
C VAL A 142 -9.02 -7.30 -11.70
N LYS A 143 -10.32 -7.14 -11.95
CA LYS A 143 -10.93 -7.51 -13.24
C LYS A 143 -10.61 -6.47 -14.30
N SER A 144 -10.57 -6.92 -15.57
CA SER A 144 -10.37 -6.07 -16.74
C SER A 144 -11.57 -6.12 -17.69
N GLY A 145 -11.86 -4.99 -18.31
CA GLY A 145 -12.85 -4.89 -19.39
C GLY A 145 -12.29 -5.15 -20.80
N LYS A 146 -10.99 -5.44 -20.92
CA LYS A 146 -10.37 -5.76 -22.21
C LYS A 146 -10.61 -7.22 -22.58
N LEU A 147 -11.83 -7.50 -23.01
CA LEU A 147 -12.27 -8.83 -23.42
C LEU A 147 -12.15 -9.03 -24.94
N PRO A 148 -11.91 -10.27 -25.43
CA PRO A 148 -11.79 -11.53 -24.66
C PRO A 148 -10.44 -11.75 -23.99
N LYS A 149 -9.42 -10.92 -24.24
CA LYS A 149 -8.05 -11.11 -23.78
C LYS A 149 -7.94 -11.59 -22.34
N TYR A 150 -8.63 -10.94 -21.41
CA TYR A 150 -8.54 -11.22 -19.98
C TYR A 150 -9.75 -11.97 -19.41
N SER A 151 -10.49 -12.70 -20.24
CA SER A 151 -11.67 -13.48 -19.81
C SER A 151 -11.31 -14.64 -18.84
N TYR A 152 -10.04 -15.01 -18.74
CA TYR A 152 -9.56 -16.02 -17.79
C TYR A 152 -9.47 -15.53 -16.33
N ILE A 153 -9.43 -14.21 -16.07
CA ILE A 153 -9.21 -13.65 -14.72
C ILE A 153 -10.19 -14.17 -13.66
N PRO A 154 -11.52 -14.29 -13.92
CA PRO A 154 -12.43 -14.85 -12.93
C PRO A 154 -12.07 -16.29 -12.53
N LYS A 155 -11.63 -17.12 -13.48
CA LYS A 155 -11.14 -18.48 -13.22
C LYS A 155 -9.84 -18.45 -12.45
N LEU A 156 -8.90 -17.58 -12.84
CA LEU A 156 -7.63 -17.38 -12.15
C LEU A 156 -7.85 -17.04 -10.67
N ASN A 157 -8.72 -16.09 -10.37
CA ASN A 157 -9.01 -15.67 -9.00
C ASN A 157 -9.58 -16.81 -8.14
N LYS A 158 -10.41 -17.67 -8.71
CA LYS A 158 -10.91 -18.89 -8.03
C LYS A 158 -9.75 -19.84 -7.71
N GLU A 159 -8.86 -20.07 -8.66
CA GLU A 159 -7.73 -20.98 -8.50
C GLU A 159 -6.66 -20.41 -7.53
N ILE A 160 -6.45 -19.08 -7.50
CA ILE A 160 -5.62 -18.41 -6.48
C ILE A 160 -6.18 -18.69 -5.09
N ALA A 161 -7.49 -18.48 -4.86
CA ALA A 161 -8.09 -18.74 -3.56
C ALA A 161 -7.96 -20.21 -3.12
N LYS A 162 -8.18 -21.14 -4.05
CA LYS A 162 -7.97 -22.58 -3.77
C LYS A 162 -6.50 -22.89 -3.45
N MET A 163 -5.58 -22.31 -4.21
CA MET A 163 -4.15 -22.51 -4.00
C MET A 163 -3.73 -22.03 -2.62
N VAL A 164 -4.08 -20.80 -2.23
CA VAL A 164 -3.73 -20.24 -0.92
C VAL A 164 -4.32 -21.09 0.19
N LYS A 165 -5.60 -21.48 0.10
CA LYS A 165 -6.22 -22.38 1.08
C LYS A 165 -5.47 -23.71 1.21
N ALA A 166 -5.04 -24.30 0.10
CA ALA A 166 -4.35 -25.59 0.07
C ALA A 166 -2.90 -25.53 0.55
N LEU A 167 -2.29 -24.34 0.69
CA LEU A 167 -0.95 -24.18 1.24
C LEU A 167 -0.91 -24.42 2.75
N HIS A 168 -2.02 -24.22 3.47
CA HIS A 168 -2.08 -24.30 4.93
C HIS A 168 -0.91 -23.57 5.61
N ASN A 169 -0.61 -22.36 5.17
CA ASN A 169 0.53 -21.58 5.62
C ASN A 169 0.08 -20.17 6.01
N ASP A 170 0.22 -19.80 7.28
CA ASP A 170 -0.20 -18.53 7.85
C ASP A 170 0.60 -17.33 7.33
N HIS A 171 1.77 -17.58 6.75
CA HIS A 171 2.56 -16.55 6.06
C HIS A 171 2.03 -16.21 4.66
N VAL A 172 0.97 -16.87 4.17
CA VAL A 172 0.36 -16.58 2.87
C VAL A 172 -1.10 -16.19 3.06
N VAL A 173 -1.37 -14.90 2.96
CA VAL A 173 -2.69 -14.30 3.23
C VAL A 173 -3.39 -13.97 1.92
N LEU A 174 -4.59 -14.49 1.71
CA LEU A 174 -5.41 -14.14 0.55
C LEU A 174 -6.00 -12.74 0.69
N VAL A 175 -5.86 -11.90 -0.34
CA VAL A 175 -6.43 -10.56 -0.40
C VAL A 175 -7.27 -10.40 -1.66
N ASP A 176 -8.57 -10.18 -1.51
CA ASP A 176 -9.47 -10.03 -2.67
C ASP A 176 -9.46 -8.59 -3.21
N GLN A 177 -8.56 -8.32 -4.15
CA GLN A 177 -8.51 -7.04 -4.86
C GLN A 177 -9.62 -6.88 -5.92
N SER A 178 -10.30 -7.98 -6.27
CA SER A 178 -11.38 -7.96 -7.26
C SER A 178 -12.71 -7.49 -6.67
N LYS A 179 -12.87 -7.60 -5.34
CA LYS A 179 -14.08 -7.20 -4.63
C LYS A 179 -14.20 -5.68 -4.58
N GLY A 180 -15.33 -5.17 -5.09
CA GLY A 180 -15.57 -3.72 -5.16
C GLY A 180 -14.77 -2.99 -6.23
N PHE A 181 -13.96 -3.70 -7.05
CA PHE A 181 -13.30 -3.12 -8.20
C PHE A 181 -14.18 -3.24 -9.47
N HIS A 182 -14.63 -2.10 -9.97
CA HIS A 182 -15.49 -1.98 -11.15
C HIS A 182 -14.69 -1.41 -12.31
N TRP A 183 -14.19 -2.24 -13.21
CA TRP A 183 -13.33 -1.82 -14.31
C TRP A 183 -13.93 -0.69 -15.16
N ALA A 184 -15.25 -0.65 -15.36
CA ALA A 184 -15.91 0.37 -16.18
C ALA A 184 -15.72 1.81 -15.64
N THR A 185 -15.61 1.97 -14.34
CA THR A 185 -15.45 3.27 -13.66
C THR A 185 -14.10 3.47 -13.00
N MET A 186 -13.34 2.38 -12.82
CA MET A 186 -12.09 2.36 -12.04
C MET A 186 -10.84 2.11 -12.90
N THR A 187 -10.98 2.06 -14.23
CA THR A 187 -9.82 1.97 -15.14
C THR A 187 -9.77 3.19 -16.07
N ILE A 188 -8.59 3.42 -16.66
CA ILE A 188 -8.43 4.35 -17.77
C ILE A 188 -9.03 3.76 -19.04
N GLN A 189 -8.93 4.48 -20.17
CA GLN A 189 -9.55 4.09 -21.45
C GLN A 189 -9.17 2.68 -21.94
N ASP A 190 -8.04 2.16 -21.55
CA ASP A 190 -7.58 0.82 -21.95
C ASP A 190 -8.33 -0.34 -21.28
N LYS A 191 -9.18 -0.04 -20.29
CA LYS A 191 -10.01 -1.00 -19.52
C LYS A 191 -9.18 -2.03 -18.74
N VAL A 192 -7.93 -1.70 -18.42
CA VAL A 192 -6.97 -2.56 -17.71
C VAL A 192 -6.37 -1.84 -16.52
N HIS A 193 -5.72 -0.68 -16.78
CA HIS A 193 -4.97 0.01 -15.75
C HIS A 193 -5.87 0.88 -14.88
N PRO A 194 -5.69 0.83 -13.57
CA PRO A 194 -6.51 1.61 -12.63
C PRO A 194 -6.37 3.12 -12.88
N ASN A 195 -7.48 3.82 -12.91
CA ASN A 195 -7.52 5.26 -12.79
C ASN A 195 -7.39 5.68 -11.31
N ARG A 196 -7.58 6.95 -10.99
CA ARG A 196 -7.48 7.45 -9.61
C ARG A 196 -8.38 6.67 -8.63
N LEU A 197 -9.66 6.45 -8.99
CA LEU A 197 -10.58 5.69 -8.12
C LEU A 197 -10.14 4.24 -7.95
N GLY A 198 -9.68 3.61 -9.03
CA GLY A 198 -9.21 2.22 -9.00
C GLY A 198 -7.97 2.02 -8.13
N ARG A 199 -6.97 2.91 -8.25
CA ARG A 199 -5.76 2.80 -7.41
C ARG A 199 -6.04 3.08 -5.94
N GLU A 200 -6.95 4.00 -5.63
CA GLU A 200 -7.37 4.26 -4.25
C GLU A 200 -8.14 3.07 -3.67
N GLN A 201 -9.04 2.47 -4.44
CA GLN A 201 -9.72 1.24 -4.03
C GLN A 201 -8.73 0.11 -3.74
N MET A 202 -7.74 -0.10 -4.63
CA MET A 202 -6.69 -1.11 -4.41
C MET A 202 -5.87 -0.81 -3.16
N ALA A 203 -5.48 0.45 -2.94
CA ALA A 203 -4.75 0.86 -1.75
C ALA A 203 -5.56 0.62 -0.47
N ASN A 204 -6.86 0.95 -0.46
CA ASN A 204 -7.74 0.70 0.68
C ASN A 204 -7.79 -0.78 1.07
N VAL A 205 -7.87 -1.67 0.06
CA VAL A 205 -7.90 -3.13 0.29
C VAL A 205 -6.56 -3.61 0.85
N TRP A 206 -5.43 -3.15 0.31
CA TRP A 206 -4.10 -3.47 0.84
C TRP A 206 -3.90 -2.94 2.25
N PHE A 207 -4.28 -1.68 2.50
CA PHE A 207 -4.17 -1.06 3.83
C PHE A 207 -4.98 -1.83 4.87
N ALA A 208 -6.22 -2.20 4.55
CA ALA A 208 -7.06 -3.00 5.44
C ALA A 208 -6.48 -4.40 5.72
N ALA A 209 -5.82 -5.02 4.72
CA ALA A 209 -5.18 -6.32 4.89
C ALA A 209 -3.92 -6.22 5.77
N LEU A 210 -3.05 -5.24 5.52
CA LEU A 210 -1.86 -4.97 6.33
C LEU A 210 -2.23 -4.60 7.77
N GLY A 211 -3.26 -3.77 7.97
CA GLY A 211 -3.71 -3.35 9.30
C GLY A 211 -4.18 -4.48 10.21
N LYS A 212 -4.53 -5.66 9.65
CA LYS A 212 -4.83 -6.86 10.44
C LYS A 212 -3.58 -7.60 10.91
N LEU A 213 -2.45 -7.36 10.26
CA LEU A 213 -1.18 -8.04 10.50
C LEU A 213 -0.22 -7.18 11.32
N LEU A 214 -0.37 -5.87 11.20
CA LEU A 214 0.48 -4.90 11.89
C LEU A 214 -0.09 -4.54 13.25
N MET A 215 0.79 -4.38 14.24
CA MET A 215 0.40 -3.76 15.51
C MET A 215 0.00 -2.31 15.25
N GLN A 216 -1.10 -1.87 15.88
CA GLN A 216 -1.54 -0.48 15.77
C GLN A 216 -0.44 0.46 16.31
N PRO A 217 -0.04 1.48 15.56
CA PRO A 217 0.93 2.44 16.05
C PRO A 217 0.33 3.23 17.22
N PRO A 218 1.15 3.58 18.22
CA PRO A 218 0.69 4.38 19.35
C PRO A 218 0.50 5.84 18.91
N HIS A 219 -0.70 6.22 18.50
CA HIS A 219 -1.01 7.60 18.12
C HIS A 219 -1.60 8.38 19.29
N ALA A 220 -1.00 9.52 19.56
CA ALA A 220 -1.56 10.55 20.43
C ALA A 220 -2.52 11.51 19.69
N TYR A 221 -2.83 11.25 18.42
CA TYR A 221 -3.64 12.11 17.55
C TYR A 221 -4.36 11.31 16.48
N ARG A 222 -5.44 11.87 15.96
CA ARG A 222 -6.20 11.33 14.84
C ARG A 222 -5.97 12.21 13.62
N VAL A 223 -5.72 11.60 12.46
CA VAL A 223 -5.62 12.29 11.17
C VAL A 223 -6.87 11.96 10.34
N ASP A 224 -7.62 12.99 9.98
CA ASP A 224 -8.77 12.87 9.09
C ASP A 224 -8.43 13.47 7.72
N ARG A 225 -8.76 12.79 6.63
CA ARG A 225 -8.72 13.38 5.28
C ARG A 225 -10.10 13.92 4.93
N VAL A 226 -10.18 15.24 4.75
CA VAL A 226 -11.42 15.94 4.43
C VAL A 226 -11.29 16.58 3.05
N ALA A 227 -12.14 16.18 2.10
CA ALA A 227 -12.18 16.84 0.79
C ALA A 227 -12.71 18.26 0.96
N TYR A 228 -11.94 19.27 0.53
CA TYR A 228 -12.35 20.67 0.65
C TYR A 228 -12.58 21.34 -0.71
N LYS A 229 -12.09 20.74 -1.79
CA LYS A 229 -12.27 21.28 -3.14
C LYS A 229 -12.32 20.17 -4.18
N LEU A 230 -13.25 20.26 -5.11
CA LEU A 230 -13.31 19.45 -6.33
C LEU A 230 -12.79 20.28 -7.49
N LEU A 231 -11.76 19.79 -8.18
CA LEU A 231 -11.21 20.42 -9.36
C LEU A 231 -12.06 20.13 -10.61
N PRO A 232 -11.98 20.95 -11.67
CA PRO A 232 -12.65 20.68 -12.94
C PRO A 232 -12.24 19.33 -13.58
N SER A 233 -11.05 18.85 -13.26
CA SER A 233 -10.54 17.51 -13.65
C SER A 233 -11.28 16.34 -12.97
N GLY A 234 -12.18 16.61 -12.03
CA GLY A 234 -12.81 15.58 -11.17
C GLY A 234 -11.92 15.12 -9.99
N GLU A 235 -10.74 15.70 -9.82
CA GLU A 235 -9.87 15.43 -8.69
C GLU A 235 -10.30 16.23 -7.46
N SER A 236 -10.31 15.59 -6.28
CA SER A 236 -10.55 16.27 -5.02
C SER A 236 -9.24 16.66 -4.36
N LEU A 237 -9.17 17.88 -3.81
CA LEU A 237 -8.12 18.30 -2.91
C LEU A 237 -8.54 18.02 -1.47
N TYR A 238 -7.58 17.62 -0.63
CA TYR A 238 -7.84 17.19 0.74
C TYR A 238 -7.09 18.05 1.76
N ALA A 239 -7.76 18.29 2.88
CA ALA A 239 -7.16 18.76 4.10
C ALA A 239 -6.85 17.54 4.98
N HIS A 240 -5.62 17.42 5.46
CA HIS A 240 -5.16 16.41 6.39
C HIS A 240 -5.19 17.00 7.79
N VAL A 241 -6.22 16.65 8.55
CA VAL A 241 -6.56 17.27 9.83
C VAL A 241 -6.05 16.40 10.99
N PHE A 242 -5.08 16.91 11.74
CA PHE A 242 -4.51 16.29 12.93
C PHE A 242 -5.27 16.78 14.16
N ARG A 243 -6.14 15.93 14.69
CA ARG A 243 -6.95 16.27 15.87
C ARG A 243 -6.25 15.79 17.12
N PRO A 244 -6.06 16.66 18.12
CA PRO A 244 -5.54 16.25 19.41
C PRO A 244 -6.51 15.27 20.09
N GLN A 245 -5.94 14.29 20.81
CA GLN A 245 -6.69 13.45 21.73
C GLN A 245 -6.63 14.10 23.11
N GLY A 246 -7.77 14.50 23.62
CA GLY A 246 -7.89 15.17 24.93
C GLY A 246 -8.34 16.62 24.83
N GLN A 247 -8.00 17.42 25.84
CA GLN A 247 -8.42 18.83 25.89
C GLN A 247 -7.71 19.64 24.78
N ALA A 248 -8.49 20.10 23.80
CA ALA A 248 -8.00 20.94 22.72
C ALA A 248 -7.79 22.38 23.18
N GLN A 249 -6.72 23.02 22.73
CA GLN A 249 -6.54 24.46 22.82
C GLN A 249 -7.35 25.14 21.69
N HIS A 250 -7.74 26.39 21.90
CA HIS A 250 -8.53 27.16 20.91
C HIS A 250 -7.66 27.68 19.75
N SER A 251 -6.52 27.05 19.48
CA SER A 251 -5.58 27.45 18.42
C SER A 251 -5.51 26.39 17.33
N ALA A 252 -5.34 26.83 16.08
CA ALA A 252 -5.13 25.96 14.95
C ALA A 252 -3.96 26.47 14.11
N VAL A 253 -3.20 25.56 13.47
CA VAL A 253 -2.14 25.83 12.52
C VAL A 253 -2.49 25.21 11.18
N ALA A 254 -2.43 26.02 10.12
CA ALA A 254 -2.64 25.59 8.74
C ALA A 254 -1.31 25.61 7.98
N TRP A 255 -0.98 24.50 7.31
CA TRP A 255 0.25 24.34 6.55
C TRP A 255 -0.05 24.27 5.06
N PHE A 256 0.71 25.02 4.29
CA PHE A 256 0.71 24.95 2.83
C PHE A 256 2.13 24.63 2.36
N PHE A 257 2.30 23.51 1.69
CA PHE A 257 3.64 23.09 1.25
C PHE A 257 4.14 23.95 0.08
N ALA A 258 5.46 24.11 0.02
CA ALA A 258 6.16 24.73 -1.10
C ALA A 258 6.66 23.66 -2.07
N GLY A 259 6.93 24.01 -3.32
CA GLY A 259 7.45 23.08 -4.33
C GLY A 259 7.31 23.64 -5.76
N GLY A 260 7.23 24.97 -5.89
CA GLY A 260 7.14 25.64 -7.20
C GLY A 260 5.93 25.22 -8.02
N TRP A 261 4.82 24.86 -7.37
CA TRP A 261 3.57 24.41 -8.00
C TRP A 261 3.69 23.06 -8.76
N LYS A 262 4.82 22.37 -8.66
CA LYS A 262 5.10 21.12 -9.38
C LYS A 262 5.31 19.94 -8.47
N TYR A 263 5.87 20.17 -7.30
CA TYR A 263 6.28 19.12 -6.37
C TYR A 263 5.81 19.46 -4.96
N GLY A 264 5.82 18.46 -4.10
CA GLY A 264 5.45 18.62 -2.71
C GLY A 264 4.19 17.84 -2.34
N SER A 265 3.97 17.72 -1.05
CA SER A 265 2.86 16.97 -0.48
C SER A 265 2.54 17.53 0.89
N PRO A 266 1.27 17.45 1.36
CA PRO A 266 0.91 17.77 2.74
C PRO A 266 1.72 16.99 3.78
N LEU A 267 2.32 15.86 3.39
CA LEU A 267 3.18 15.03 4.22
C LEU A 267 4.45 15.74 4.71
N GLN A 268 4.87 16.83 4.06
CA GLN A 268 6.02 17.63 4.51
C GLN A 268 5.88 18.14 5.94
N PHE A 269 4.64 18.37 6.39
CA PHE A 269 4.34 18.93 7.71
C PHE A 269 3.70 17.95 8.68
N TYR A 270 3.75 16.64 8.38
CA TYR A 270 3.12 15.62 9.22
C TYR A 270 3.75 15.51 10.60
N LYS A 271 5.07 15.59 10.69
CA LYS A 271 5.79 15.53 11.97
C LYS A 271 5.45 16.72 12.85
N GLU A 272 5.46 17.91 12.28
CA GLU A 272 5.12 19.16 12.94
C GLU A 272 3.64 19.17 13.34
N SER A 273 2.75 18.73 12.46
CA SER A 273 1.32 18.59 12.74
C SER A 273 1.04 17.60 13.86
N ALA A 274 1.73 16.46 13.85
CA ALA A 274 1.64 15.45 14.90
C ALA A 274 2.11 15.99 16.24
N TYR A 275 3.23 16.70 16.25
CA TYR A 275 3.76 17.34 17.47
C TYR A 275 2.76 18.37 18.01
N LEU A 276 2.21 19.25 17.17
CA LEU A 276 1.20 20.23 17.58
C LEU A 276 -0.06 19.57 18.13
N ALA A 277 -0.55 18.52 17.47
CA ALA A 277 -1.71 17.76 17.92
C ALA A 277 -1.46 17.10 19.29
N SER A 278 -0.24 16.59 19.54
CA SER A 278 0.16 16.07 20.85
C SER A 278 0.18 17.12 21.96
N LYS A 279 0.26 18.40 21.61
CA LYS A 279 0.21 19.55 22.51
C LYS A 279 -1.19 20.19 22.63
N GLY A 280 -2.20 19.54 22.05
CA GLY A 280 -3.58 20.04 22.09
C GLY A 280 -3.94 21.06 21.02
N VAL A 281 -3.04 21.33 20.04
CA VAL A 281 -3.26 22.30 18.96
C VAL A 281 -3.76 21.56 17.71
N LEU A 282 -4.87 22.00 17.13
CA LEU A 282 -5.35 21.49 15.85
C LEU A 282 -4.34 21.85 14.74
N ALA A 283 -3.89 20.87 13.96
CA ALA A 283 -3.03 21.15 12.83
C ALA A 283 -3.66 20.62 11.54
N VAL A 284 -3.55 21.38 10.46
CA VAL A 284 -4.11 21.03 9.15
C VAL A 284 -3.05 21.24 8.07
N SER A 285 -2.81 20.23 7.26
CA SER A 285 -1.94 20.30 6.09
C SER A 285 -2.78 20.11 4.83
N PHE A 286 -2.66 21.02 3.87
CA PHE A 286 -3.49 21.06 2.66
C PHE A 286 -2.78 20.44 1.45
N ASP A 287 -3.58 19.79 0.56
CA ASP A 287 -3.16 19.40 -0.78
C ASP A 287 -2.84 20.60 -1.66
#